data_1a8d1dfbe420e3add7ef1d6c87fbe1f2
#
_entry.id   1a8d1dfbe420e3add7ef1d6c87fbe1f2
#
_cell.length_a   1.000
_cell.length_b   1.000
_cell.length_c   1.000
_cell.angle_alpha   90.00
_cell.angle_beta   90.00
_cell.angle_gamma   90.00
#
_symmetry.space_group_name_H-M   'P 1'
#
loop_
_entity.id
_entity.type
_entity.pdbx_description
1 polymer ?
#
loop_
_entity_poly.entity_id
_entity_poly.type
_entity_poly.pdbx_seq_one_letter_code
_entity_poly.pdbx_strand_id
1 'polypeptide(L)'
;PTAIEMFADRSVNAQFTDPNVQTPISDDFNGCVLNPSLWTFVNPLGDSTVTMTGGQAEISVPAGTTHDLWTSGRTAPRIMQFAEDGNFEFAVKFDSAMSTKNQAQGVLVEGDAQNYLRYNFLHDGSTYKIQAFTFTNGSPTSRLDTAITMAAPMYLKITRNGNSWVLLYSANGTTWSFGSSFVHPLVVSSVGAFAGNSSSNPAHTAKVDYFFNVASPISPEDNARKLNVTIDGNGTVQRSPDKENYACDEVVTLTPVPAEGYRFDSWSGALTGNANPAQLTMNATKDVVARFVSDAQYTLTLSASGPGTVTKSPLKNTYAAGEQVTLTATPNLGSAFVNWLVDGAPNAINPLTVTINSNMTVVGNFAAAPARTLTVTAVGSGTITKSPDKPTYLNGEQVTLTAIPSPGGSVSFAGWSAGYGNTNPLVITMDADKSITGTFLNNIYTLTTQVNPSGSGSVSAGPAKAAYYQGEIVTLTPLP
;
A
#
# COMPACT_ATOMS: atom_id res chain seq x y z
N PRO A 1 20.50 11.07 -23.40
CA PRO A 1 21.16 10.04 -22.59
C PRO A 1 22.64 10.37 -22.51
N THR A 2 23.13 10.50 -21.27
CA THR A 2 24.54 10.77 -21.01
C THR A 2 25.21 9.43 -20.66
N ALA A 3 26.22 9.04 -21.41
CA ALA A 3 27.04 7.87 -21.11
C ALA A 3 28.18 8.28 -20.17
N ILE A 4 28.47 7.49 -19.16
CA ILE A 4 29.57 7.70 -18.22
C ILE A 4 30.52 6.52 -18.35
N GLU A 5 31.81 6.81 -18.68
CA GLU A 5 32.85 5.79 -18.63
C GLU A 5 33.30 5.56 -17.18
N MET A 6 33.31 4.30 -16.77
CA MET A 6 33.61 3.89 -15.39
C MET A 6 35.09 3.46 -15.29
N PHE A 7 35.90 4.32 -14.68
CA PHE A 7 37.31 4.00 -14.33
C PHE A 7 37.53 3.90 -12.81
N ALA A 8 36.49 4.21 -12.00
CA ALA A 8 36.44 4.11 -10.54
C ALA A 8 34.98 4.18 -10.08
N ASP A 9 34.73 3.91 -8.79
CA ASP A 9 33.40 4.09 -8.18
C ASP A 9 32.95 5.53 -8.35
N ARG A 10 31.75 5.72 -8.93
CA ARG A 10 31.13 7.02 -9.14
C ARG A 10 29.68 7.00 -8.65
N SER A 11 29.28 8.03 -7.95
CA SER A 11 27.86 8.29 -7.69
C SER A 11 27.34 9.35 -8.67
N VAL A 12 26.18 9.12 -9.25
CA VAL A 12 25.50 10.04 -10.14
C VAL A 12 24.17 10.37 -9.49
N ASN A 13 23.95 11.64 -9.15
CA ASN A 13 22.65 12.15 -8.72
C ASN A 13 21.93 12.74 -9.94
N ALA A 14 20.83 12.12 -10.34
CA ALA A 14 19.88 12.74 -11.27
C ALA A 14 18.87 13.54 -10.48
N GLN A 15 18.85 14.86 -10.68
CA GLN A 15 17.86 15.73 -10.09
C GLN A 15 16.76 15.97 -11.12
N PHE A 16 15.53 15.63 -10.76
CA PHE A 16 14.35 15.92 -11.56
C PHE A 16 13.65 17.13 -10.94
N THR A 17 13.54 18.22 -11.66
CA THR A 17 12.76 19.40 -11.24
C THR A 17 11.39 19.32 -11.90
N ASP A 18 10.33 19.54 -11.12
CA ASP A 18 9.00 19.78 -11.64
C ASP A 18 9.01 21.17 -12.30
N PRO A 19 8.71 21.31 -13.59
CA PRO A 19 8.72 22.61 -14.28
C PRO A 19 7.70 23.60 -13.72
N ASN A 20 6.78 23.17 -12.86
CA ASN A 20 5.83 24.01 -12.15
C ASN A 20 6.28 24.44 -10.76
N VAL A 21 7.39 23.91 -10.25
CA VAL A 21 7.93 24.28 -8.94
C VAL A 21 8.88 25.45 -9.09
N GLN A 22 8.53 26.56 -8.46
CA GLN A 22 9.39 27.73 -8.41
C GLN A 22 10.54 27.48 -7.42
N THR A 23 11.78 27.60 -7.87
CA THR A 23 12.97 27.56 -7.00
C THR A 23 13.49 28.97 -6.70
N PRO A 24 14.04 29.22 -5.49
CA PRO A 24 14.17 28.31 -4.33
C PRO A 24 12.82 27.89 -3.75
N ILE A 25 12.80 26.74 -3.08
CA ILE A 25 11.58 26.17 -2.45
C ILE A 25 11.45 26.71 -1.02
N SER A 26 10.22 27.08 -0.64
CA SER A 26 9.92 27.52 0.72
C SER A 26 9.98 26.37 1.73
N ASP A 27 10.51 26.67 2.92
CA ASP A 27 10.47 25.79 4.08
C ASP A 27 10.27 26.65 5.35
N ASP A 28 9.34 26.27 6.20
CA ASP A 28 9.04 26.89 7.49
C ASP A 28 9.74 26.18 8.66
N PHE A 29 10.58 25.21 8.37
CA PHE A 29 11.33 24.38 9.32
C PHE A 29 10.48 23.77 10.45
N ASN A 30 9.20 23.53 10.19
CA ASN A 30 8.28 22.89 11.12
C ASN A 30 8.48 21.37 11.25
N GLY A 31 9.35 20.78 10.46
CA GLY A 31 9.73 19.36 10.56
C GLY A 31 10.54 19.06 11.82
N CYS A 32 10.52 17.81 12.27
CA CYS A 32 11.38 17.34 13.37
C CYS A 32 12.76 16.86 12.89
N VAL A 33 12.94 16.74 11.59
CA VAL A 33 14.22 16.49 10.94
C VAL A 33 14.35 17.41 9.73
N LEU A 34 15.57 17.82 9.43
CA LEU A 34 15.84 18.59 8.22
C LEU A 34 15.43 17.74 7.00
N ASN A 35 14.63 18.30 6.12
CA ASN A 35 14.15 17.56 4.93
C ASN A 35 15.34 17.24 3.99
N PRO A 36 15.81 15.98 3.92
CA PRO A 36 17.00 15.65 3.14
C PRO A 36 16.75 15.66 1.63
N SER A 37 15.49 15.70 1.19
CA SER A 37 15.14 15.84 -0.22
C SER A 37 15.25 17.30 -0.70
N LEU A 38 15.25 18.25 0.23
CA LEU A 38 15.32 19.67 -0.05
C LEU A 38 16.66 20.27 0.38
N TRP A 39 17.14 19.93 1.57
CA TRP A 39 18.29 20.55 2.19
C TRP A 39 19.47 19.59 2.33
N THR A 40 20.64 20.11 2.07
CA THR A 40 21.93 19.47 2.40
C THR A 40 22.59 20.26 3.52
N PHE A 41 22.90 19.59 4.65
CA PHE A 41 23.73 20.19 5.69
C PHE A 41 25.19 20.05 5.32
N VAL A 42 25.84 21.17 5.09
CA VAL A 42 27.29 21.26 4.77
C VAL A 42 28.03 21.66 6.04
N ASN A 43 28.83 20.76 6.57
CA ASN A 43 29.63 20.90 7.79
C ASN A 43 31.10 20.60 7.51
N PRO A 44 31.89 21.57 7.02
CA PRO A 44 33.23 21.31 6.51
C PRO A 44 34.24 20.85 7.55
N LEU A 45 34.08 21.24 8.80
CA LEU A 45 34.96 20.86 9.91
C LEU A 45 34.45 19.67 10.71
N GLY A 46 33.20 19.29 10.53
CA GLY A 46 32.58 18.13 11.19
C GLY A 46 32.19 18.35 12.66
N ASP A 47 32.36 19.56 13.18
CA ASP A 47 32.20 19.94 14.60
C ASP A 47 30.91 20.73 14.91
N SER A 48 30.15 21.05 13.89
CA SER A 48 28.91 21.82 13.95
C SER A 48 27.69 20.96 13.87
N THR A 49 26.52 21.43 14.26
CA THR A 49 25.27 20.69 14.20
C THR A 49 24.16 21.48 13.55
N VAL A 50 23.18 20.77 13.00
CA VAL A 50 21.87 21.31 12.68
C VAL A 50 20.82 20.51 13.46
N THR A 51 19.95 21.23 14.18
CA THR A 51 18.89 20.64 15.00
C THR A 51 17.56 21.26 14.60
N MET A 52 16.55 20.42 14.37
CA MET A 52 15.19 20.86 14.09
C MET A 52 14.40 20.90 15.40
N THR A 53 13.81 22.06 15.73
CA THR A 53 13.00 22.22 16.95
C THR A 53 11.51 22.01 16.71
N GLY A 54 11.12 21.95 15.44
CA GLY A 54 9.74 21.89 15.03
C GLY A 54 9.06 23.24 14.80
N GLY A 55 9.85 24.24 14.59
CA GLY A 55 9.51 25.58 14.15
C GLY A 55 10.75 26.35 13.72
N GLN A 56 11.94 25.72 13.85
CA GLN A 56 13.19 26.36 13.48
C GLN A 56 14.25 25.32 13.13
N ALA A 57 15.16 25.69 12.22
CA ALA A 57 16.44 25.01 12.02
C ALA A 57 17.53 25.76 12.80
N GLU A 58 18.09 25.12 13.81
CA GLU A 58 19.18 25.66 14.64
C GLU A 58 20.53 25.19 14.10
N ILE A 59 21.30 26.08 13.46
CA ILE A 59 22.64 25.80 12.96
C ILE A 59 23.63 26.30 14.02
N SER A 60 24.33 25.37 14.67
CA SER A 60 25.23 25.68 15.79
C SER A 60 26.69 25.55 15.42
N VAL A 61 27.50 26.56 15.76
CA VAL A 61 28.96 26.53 15.68
C VAL A 61 29.56 26.53 17.08
N PRO A 62 30.54 25.67 17.38
CA PRO A 62 31.23 25.66 18.67
C PRO A 62 32.17 26.86 18.82
N ALA A 63 32.58 27.13 20.08
CA ALA A 63 33.65 28.08 20.35
C ALA A 63 35.04 27.51 20.03
N GLY A 64 36.00 28.39 19.78
CA GLY A 64 37.42 28.02 19.67
C GLY A 64 37.92 27.73 18.27
N THR A 65 37.02 27.48 17.31
CA THR A 65 37.37 27.23 15.91
C THR A 65 36.68 28.25 15.00
N THR A 66 37.39 28.72 13.98
CA THR A 66 36.82 29.68 13.00
C THR A 66 35.86 28.99 12.03
N HIS A 67 34.64 29.48 12.02
CA HIS A 67 33.58 29.05 11.08
C HIS A 67 33.16 30.26 10.23
N ASP A 68 33.84 30.50 9.12
CA ASP A 68 33.59 31.66 8.28
C ASP A 68 33.48 31.27 6.78
N LEU A 69 32.88 32.16 6.03
CA LEU A 69 32.79 32.13 4.58
C LEU A 69 33.66 33.23 4.01
N TRP A 70 34.97 33.10 4.14
CA TRP A 70 35.96 34.07 3.72
C TRP A 70 37.10 33.42 2.95
N THR A 71 38.05 34.20 2.46
CA THR A 71 39.14 33.76 1.57
C THR A 71 40.02 32.63 2.13
N SER A 72 40.14 32.52 3.47
CA SER A 72 40.97 31.51 4.14
C SER A 72 40.31 30.13 4.28
N GLY A 73 39.06 29.99 3.89
CA GLY A 73 38.31 28.76 3.96
C GLY A 73 36.80 28.98 4.04
N ARG A 74 36.05 27.99 3.58
CA ARG A 74 34.59 28.01 3.66
C ARG A 74 34.15 27.04 4.75
N THR A 75 34.52 27.38 5.99
CA THR A 75 34.38 26.51 7.15
C THR A 75 33.06 26.65 7.87
N ALA A 76 32.24 27.68 7.56
CA ALA A 76 30.94 27.87 8.19
C ALA A 76 29.95 26.78 7.82
N PRO A 77 29.27 26.18 8.82
CA PRO A 77 28.17 25.27 8.59
C PRO A 77 26.99 25.97 7.97
N ARG A 78 26.30 25.29 7.09
CA ARG A 78 25.17 25.85 6.33
C ARG A 78 24.21 24.78 5.89
N ILE A 79 22.96 25.14 5.77
CA ILE A 79 21.94 24.35 5.06
C ILE A 79 21.74 24.94 3.68
N MET A 80 21.85 24.11 2.64
CA MET A 80 21.81 24.55 1.24
C MET A 80 20.75 23.77 0.49
N GLN A 81 20.01 24.46 -0.36
CA GLN A 81 19.11 23.84 -1.32
C GLN A 81 19.51 24.21 -2.75
N PHE A 82 19.14 23.38 -3.69
CA PHE A 82 19.28 23.67 -5.11
C PHE A 82 18.50 24.94 -5.48
N ALA A 83 19.08 25.75 -6.37
CA ALA A 83 18.40 26.87 -6.99
C ALA A 83 18.78 26.93 -8.46
N GLU A 84 17.78 27.12 -9.33
CA GLU A 84 18.02 27.32 -10.74
C GLU A 84 18.72 28.67 -11.01
N ASP A 85 19.50 28.70 -12.08
CA ASP A 85 20.13 29.94 -12.57
C ASP A 85 19.10 30.85 -13.25
N GLY A 86 18.19 31.38 -12.46
CA GLY A 86 17.06 32.19 -12.90
C GLY A 86 16.83 33.42 -12.00
N ASN A 87 15.73 34.11 -12.25
CA ASN A 87 15.26 35.20 -11.40
C ASN A 87 14.52 34.60 -10.18
N PHE A 88 14.77 35.11 -9.01
CA PHE A 88 14.08 34.71 -7.80
C PHE A 88 14.07 35.82 -6.74
N GLU A 89 13.17 35.71 -5.79
CA GLU A 89 13.17 36.48 -4.57
C GLU A 89 12.89 35.51 -3.40
N PHE A 90 13.76 35.54 -2.37
CA PHE A 90 13.51 34.79 -1.17
C PHE A 90 13.74 35.65 0.07
N ALA A 91 13.05 35.29 1.15
CA ALA A 91 13.17 35.91 2.46
C ALA A 91 13.52 34.87 3.51
N VAL A 92 14.39 35.22 4.45
CA VAL A 92 14.83 34.36 5.56
C VAL A 92 14.70 35.12 6.88
N LYS A 93 14.13 34.46 7.87
CA LYS A 93 13.98 34.98 9.23
C LYS A 93 14.94 34.28 10.18
N PHE A 94 15.61 35.05 10.98
CA PHE A 94 16.50 34.60 12.07
C PHE A 94 15.95 35.07 13.39
N ASP A 95 15.58 34.16 14.29
CA ASP A 95 15.12 34.47 15.64
C ASP A 95 16.25 34.53 16.66
N SER A 96 17.46 34.17 16.27
CA SER A 96 18.63 34.22 17.11
C SER A 96 19.16 35.65 17.28
N ALA A 97 19.41 36.07 18.52
CA ALA A 97 20.20 37.24 18.83
C ALA A 97 21.69 36.89 18.81
N MET A 98 22.52 37.82 18.38
CA MET A 98 23.96 37.78 18.53
C MET A 98 24.38 38.77 19.63
N SER A 99 25.23 38.34 20.54
CA SER A 99 25.64 39.14 21.73
C SER A 99 27.16 39.31 21.87
N THR A 100 27.89 38.53 21.07
CA THR A 100 29.37 38.50 21.18
C THR A 100 29.98 38.87 19.84
N LYS A 101 31.06 39.63 19.88
CA LYS A 101 31.81 40.06 18.70
C LYS A 101 32.14 38.88 17.79
N ASN A 102 31.91 39.07 16.47
CA ASN A 102 32.20 38.15 15.42
C ASN A 102 31.23 36.93 15.32
N GLN A 103 30.13 36.91 16.06
CA GLN A 103 29.00 36.05 15.73
C GLN A 103 28.35 36.54 14.43
N ALA A 104 28.06 35.63 13.52
CA ALA A 104 27.45 35.93 12.23
C ALA A 104 26.35 34.91 11.87
N GLN A 105 25.31 35.41 11.22
CA GLN A 105 24.25 34.58 10.62
C GLN A 105 23.76 35.22 9.33
N GLY A 106 23.40 34.45 8.36
CA GLY A 106 22.98 35.00 7.07
C GLY A 106 22.70 33.97 6.01
N VAL A 107 22.71 34.44 4.79
CA VAL A 107 22.40 33.62 3.61
C VAL A 107 23.56 33.56 2.63
N LEU A 108 23.67 32.47 1.92
CA LEU A 108 24.63 32.24 0.87
C LEU A 108 23.87 31.98 -0.44
N VAL A 109 24.33 32.65 -1.52
CA VAL A 109 23.94 32.32 -2.90
C VAL A 109 25.18 31.84 -3.61
N GLU A 110 25.22 30.59 -4.03
CA GLU A 110 26.41 29.91 -4.48
C GLU A 110 26.30 29.53 -5.95
N GLY A 111 27.32 29.86 -6.75
CA GLY A 111 27.55 29.23 -8.05
C GLY A 111 28.51 28.06 -7.89
N ASP A 112 29.65 28.29 -7.22
CA ASP A 112 30.64 27.28 -6.87
C ASP A 112 31.44 27.71 -5.62
N ALA A 113 32.46 26.93 -5.29
CA ALA A 113 33.30 27.18 -4.11
C ALA A 113 34.08 28.51 -4.13
N GLN A 114 34.25 29.15 -5.27
CA GLN A 114 35.02 30.39 -5.45
C GLN A 114 34.14 31.56 -5.89
N ASN A 115 32.94 31.29 -6.38
CA ASN A 115 32.02 32.28 -6.94
C ASN A 115 30.68 32.21 -6.17
N TYR A 116 30.47 33.17 -5.27
CA TYR A 116 29.27 33.22 -4.41
C TYR A 116 28.98 34.60 -3.90
N LEU A 117 27.79 34.80 -3.36
CA LEU A 117 27.33 35.97 -2.66
C LEU A 117 27.06 35.62 -1.21
N ARG A 118 27.55 36.40 -0.29
CA ARG A 118 27.30 36.30 1.15
C ARG A 118 26.55 37.52 1.62
N TYR A 119 25.40 37.32 2.24
CA TYR A 119 24.62 38.36 2.90
C TYR A 119 24.39 37.96 4.33
N ASN A 120 24.77 38.81 5.31
CA ASN A 120 24.70 38.45 6.72
C ASN A 120 24.55 39.60 7.67
N PHE A 121 24.04 39.29 8.85
CA PHE A 121 24.21 40.05 10.02
C PHE A 121 25.50 39.61 10.73
N LEU A 122 26.21 40.57 11.33
CA LEU A 122 27.42 40.37 12.13
C LEU A 122 27.30 41.22 13.41
N HIS A 123 27.69 40.67 14.56
CA HIS A 123 27.87 41.45 15.77
C HIS A 123 29.34 41.95 15.87
N ASP A 124 29.58 43.25 15.92
CA ASP A 124 30.93 43.82 15.91
C ASP A 124 31.57 44.00 17.32
N GLY A 125 30.81 43.61 18.35
CA GLY A 125 31.16 43.74 19.77
C GLY A 125 30.38 44.83 20.47
N SER A 126 29.72 45.74 19.75
CA SER A 126 28.92 46.84 20.29
C SER A 126 27.55 46.95 19.64
N THR A 127 27.47 46.65 18.33
CA THR A 127 26.22 46.77 17.55
C THR A 127 26.19 45.69 16.45
N TYR A 128 25.07 45.63 15.74
CA TYR A 128 24.95 44.81 14.58
C TYR A 128 25.45 45.54 13.33
N LYS A 129 26.02 44.78 12.42
CA LYS A 129 26.26 45.18 11.02
C LYS A 129 25.45 44.35 10.07
N ILE A 130 24.98 44.98 9.01
CA ILE A 130 24.48 44.30 7.81
C ILE A 130 25.59 44.31 6.77
N GLN A 131 25.87 43.15 6.19
CA GLN A 131 26.97 42.97 5.25
C GLN A 131 26.50 42.29 3.96
N ALA A 132 27.07 42.70 2.82
CA ALA A 132 26.95 42.03 1.53
C ALA A 132 28.34 41.98 0.88
N PHE A 133 28.76 40.80 0.49
CA PHE A 133 29.99 40.55 -0.24
C PHE A 133 29.76 39.69 -1.47
N THR A 134 30.45 40.03 -2.56
CA THR A 134 30.55 39.15 -3.75
C THR A 134 31.93 38.53 -3.78
N PHE A 135 32.01 37.28 -4.09
CA PHE A 135 33.27 36.55 -4.28
C PHE A 135 33.40 36.14 -5.75
N THR A 136 34.52 36.48 -6.36
CA THR A 136 34.87 36.10 -7.73
C THR A 136 36.26 35.47 -7.69
N ASN A 137 36.34 34.19 -8.13
CA ASN A 137 37.58 33.41 -8.03
C ASN A 137 38.21 33.47 -6.61
N GLY A 138 37.37 33.38 -5.58
CA GLY A 138 37.75 33.42 -4.18
C GLY A 138 38.06 34.82 -3.63
N SER A 139 38.05 35.87 -4.46
CA SER A 139 38.39 37.26 -4.03
C SER A 139 37.11 38.02 -3.64
N PRO A 140 37.05 38.58 -2.39
CA PRO A 140 35.87 39.30 -1.93
C PRO A 140 35.84 40.74 -2.45
N THR A 141 34.63 41.22 -2.72
CA THR A 141 34.35 42.65 -2.93
C THR A 141 33.20 43.07 -2.03
N SER A 142 33.42 44.07 -1.19
CA SER A 142 32.39 44.64 -0.34
C SER A 142 31.33 45.37 -1.16
N ARG A 143 30.08 45.04 -0.95
CA ARG A 143 28.90 45.70 -1.53
C ARG A 143 28.12 46.48 -0.46
N LEU A 144 28.26 46.06 0.80
CA LEU A 144 27.70 46.71 1.97
C LEU A 144 28.48 46.25 3.21
N ASP A 145 28.81 47.16 4.09
CA ASP A 145 29.31 46.89 5.45
C ASP A 145 28.91 48.06 6.32
N THR A 146 27.74 48.03 6.93
CA THR A 146 27.12 49.18 7.61
C THR A 146 26.59 48.77 8.97
N ALA A 147 26.86 49.60 9.97
CA ALA A 147 26.25 49.43 11.31
C ALA A 147 24.74 49.72 11.25
N ILE A 148 23.98 48.89 11.94
CA ILE A 148 22.51 48.99 12.04
C ILE A 148 22.07 48.87 13.48
N THR A 149 20.98 49.55 13.82
CA THR A 149 20.28 49.36 15.10
C THR A 149 19.15 48.40 14.90
N MET A 150 19.32 47.17 15.40
CA MET A 150 18.34 46.09 15.23
C MET A 150 18.45 45.13 16.43
N ALA A 151 17.40 44.35 16.65
CA ALA A 151 17.37 43.20 17.54
C ALA A 151 16.69 42.03 16.82
N ALA A 152 16.85 40.82 17.34
CA ALA A 152 16.07 39.67 16.83
C ALA A 152 14.56 39.88 17.10
N PRO A 153 13.70 39.41 16.21
CA PRO A 153 13.99 38.68 14.98
C PRO A 153 14.59 39.57 13.88
N MET A 154 15.40 38.97 13.01
CA MET A 154 16.09 39.64 11.91
C MET A 154 15.74 38.99 10.60
N TYR A 155 15.42 39.79 9.59
CA TYR A 155 14.97 39.28 8.28
C TYR A 155 15.92 39.80 7.18
N LEU A 156 16.25 38.88 6.25
CA LEU A 156 16.93 39.23 5.01
C LEU A 156 15.99 38.90 3.85
N LYS A 157 15.95 39.76 2.83
CA LYS A 157 15.28 39.51 1.57
C LYS A 157 16.24 39.79 0.43
N ILE A 158 16.41 38.81 -0.45
CA ILE A 158 17.33 38.83 -1.58
C ILE A 158 16.51 38.70 -2.84
N THR A 159 16.66 39.68 -3.73
CA THR A 159 16.07 39.65 -5.06
C THR A 159 17.17 39.54 -6.10
N ARG A 160 16.99 38.62 -7.05
CA ARG A 160 17.81 38.50 -8.25
C ARG A 160 16.96 38.77 -9.50
N ASN A 161 17.47 39.65 -10.35
CA ASN A 161 16.91 39.88 -11.68
C ASN A 161 18.06 39.95 -12.73
N GLY A 162 18.28 38.85 -13.44
CA GLY A 162 19.46 38.64 -14.27
C GLY A 162 20.74 38.76 -13.43
N ASN A 163 21.61 39.71 -13.74
CA ASN A 163 22.82 39.99 -12.98
C ASN A 163 22.62 41.08 -11.92
N SER A 164 21.42 41.59 -11.72
CA SER A 164 21.11 42.62 -10.72
C SER A 164 20.68 41.99 -9.41
N TRP A 165 21.26 42.41 -8.32
CA TRP A 165 21.02 41.92 -6.95
C TRP A 165 20.54 43.04 -6.07
N VAL A 166 19.54 42.79 -5.25
CA VAL A 166 19.02 43.70 -4.23
C VAL A 166 18.98 42.98 -2.89
N LEU A 167 19.54 43.62 -1.87
CA LEU A 167 19.42 43.20 -0.48
C LEU A 167 18.50 44.17 0.26
N LEU A 168 17.48 43.63 0.90
CA LEU A 168 16.65 44.31 1.90
C LEU A 168 16.78 43.58 3.23
N TYR A 169 16.59 44.32 4.33
CA TYR A 169 16.55 43.78 5.69
C TYR A 169 15.40 44.37 6.47
N SER A 170 14.94 43.67 7.51
CA SER A 170 13.80 44.10 8.32
C SER A 170 13.91 43.57 9.76
N ALA A 171 13.30 44.29 10.71
CA ALA A 171 13.13 43.88 12.10
C ALA A 171 11.75 43.22 12.36
N ASN A 172 10.83 43.28 11.42
CA ASN A 172 9.44 42.77 11.61
C ASN A 172 8.88 42.01 10.42
N GLY A 173 9.67 41.81 9.36
CA GLY A 173 9.25 41.09 8.12
C GLY A 173 8.26 41.85 7.23
N THR A 174 7.73 42.97 7.66
CA THR A 174 6.72 43.76 6.92
C THR A 174 7.25 45.07 6.39
N THR A 175 8.05 45.78 7.17
CA THR A 175 8.70 47.04 6.79
C THR A 175 10.15 46.76 6.45
N TRP A 176 10.55 47.00 5.22
CA TRP A 176 11.87 46.67 4.69
C TRP A 176 12.75 47.90 4.53
N SER A 177 13.96 47.81 5.02
CA SER A 177 15.02 48.79 4.80
C SER A 177 15.89 48.38 3.64
N PHE A 178 16.31 49.35 2.82
CA PHE A 178 17.22 49.09 1.72
C PHE A 178 18.65 48.88 2.25
N GLY A 179 19.24 47.77 1.87
CA GLY A 179 20.64 47.46 2.18
C GLY A 179 21.56 47.87 1.05
N SER A 180 21.52 47.15 -0.07
CA SER A 180 22.34 47.44 -1.23
C SER A 180 21.72 46.95 -2.55
N SER A 181 22.17 47.54 -3.65
CA SER A 181 21.87 47.06 -5.00
C SER A 181 23.13 47.12 -5.86
N PHE A 182 23.43 46.07 -6.58
CA PHE A 182 24.60 46.01 -7.45
C PHE A 182 24.39 45.01 -8.60
N VAL A 183 25.24 45.15 -9.65
CA VAL A 183 25.30 44.21 -10.74
C VAL A 183 26.49 43.27 -10.55
N HIS A 184 26.26 41.97 -10.61
CA HIS A 184 27.29 40.95 -10.48
C HIS A 184 26.86 39.67 -11.24
N PRO A 185 27.62 39.23 -12.25
CA PRO A 185 27.31 37.98 -12.93
C PRO A 185 27.63 36.78 -12.02
N LEU A 186 26.67 35.90 -11.82
CA LEU A 186 26.80 34.65 -11.11
C LEU A 186 25.88 33.60 -11.71
N VAL A 187 26.42 32.46 -12.09
CA VAL A 187 25.62 31.28 -12.42
C VAL A 187 25.28 30.60 -11.10
N VAL A 188 24.02 30.67 -10.71
CA VAL A 188 23.55 30.12 -9.40
C VAL A 188 23.34 28.64 -9.48
N SER A 189 23.75 27.90 -8.49
CA SER A 189 23.54 26.46 -8.30
C SER A 189 22.81 26.13 -7.01
N SER A 190 22.98 26.97 -5.98
CA SER A 190 22.33 26.74 -4.68
C SER A 190 22.18 28.03 -3.87
N VAL A 191 21.23 27.98 -2.91
CA VAL A 191 21.00 29.03 -1.93
C VAL A 191 20.82 28.39 -0.55
N GLY A 192 21.07 29.16 0.51
CA GLY A 192 20.85 28.61 1.84
C GLY A 192 21.20 29.58 2.97
N ALA A 193 21.07 29.08 4.20
CA ALA A 193 21.36 29.82 5.43
C ALA A 193 22.61 29.26 6.13
N PHE A 194 23.34 30.11 6.83
CA PHE A 194 24.55 29.71 7.54
C PHE A 194 24.65 30.36 8.93
N ALA A 195 25.42 29.72 9.79
CA ALA A 195 25.93 30.28 11.04
C ALA A 195 27.47 30.43 10.97
N GLY A 196 28.02 31.45 11.60
CA GLY A 196 29.45 31.66 11.58
C GLY A 196 29.98 32.38 12.84
N ASN A 197 31.29 32.29 12.97
CA ASN A 197 32.09 33.05 13.92
C ASN A 197 33.44 33.37 13.27
N SER A 198 34.15 34.36 13.81
CA SER A 198 35.52 34.67 13.32
C SER A 198 36.36 35.30 14.41
N SER A 199 37.68 35.38 14.20
CA SER A 199 38.68 36.01 15.09
C SER A 199 38.67 35.48 16.52
N SER A 200 37.78 35.92 17.41
CA SER A 200 37.65 35.45 18.79
C SER A 200 36.92 34.12 18.91
N ASN A 201 36.36 33.61 17.79
CA ASN A 201 35.69 32.33 17.65
C ASN A 201 34.66 32.04 18.76
N PRO A 202 33.66 32.92 19.02
CA PRO A 202 32.60 32.62 19.97
C PRO A 202 31.68 31.53 19.48
N ALA A 203 31.09 30.74 20.39
CA ALA A 203 29.97 29.86 20.02
C ALA A 203 28.79 30.70 19.51
N HIS A 204 28.07 30.17 18.54
CA HIS A 204 26.86 30.81 18.03
C HIS A 204 25.87 29.73 17.52
N THR A 205 24.59 30.02 17.73
CA THR A 205 23.51 29.23 17.11
C THR A 205 22.61 30.17 16.31
N ALA A 206 22.63 30.03 15.01
CA ALA A 206 21.67 30.70 14.14
C ALA A 206 20.36 29.92 14.13
N LYS A 207 19.28 30.57 14.55
CA LYS A 207 17.92 30.03 14.56
C LYS A 207 17.21 30.52 13.33
N VAL A 208 17.11 29.67 12.30
CA VAL A 208 16.42 29.97 11.05
C VAL A 208 14.98 29.52 11.21
N ASP A 209 14.06 30.46 11.26
CA ASP A 209 12.65 30.21 11.45
C ASP A 209 11.99 29.79 10.14
N TYR A 210 12.25 30.52 9.08
CA TYR A 210 11.85 30.14 7.75
C TYR A 210 12.84 30.57 6.66
N PHE A 211 12.74 29.89 5.53
CA PHE A 211 13.34 30.27 4.26
C PHE A 211 12.22 30.23 3.19
N PHE A 212 11.71 31.39 2.78
CA PHE A 212 10.57 31.48 1.87
C PHE A 212 10.93 32.03 0.50
N ASN A 213 10.57 31.30 -0.53
CA ASN A 213 10.37 31.91 -1.85
C ASN A 213 9.18 32.88 -1.75
N VAL A 214 9.42 34.15 -2.03
CA VAL A 214 8.39 35.18 -1.85
C VAL A 214 7.20 35.00 -2.79
N ALA A 215 7.39 34.32 -3.92
CA ALA A 215 6.30 34.00 -4.84
C ALA A 215 5.41 32.84 -4.36
N SER A 216 5.91 32.02 -3.45
CA SER A 216 5.19 30.85 -2.90
C SER A 216 5.53 30.62 -1.42
N PRO A 217 5.21 31.55 -0.52
CA PRO A 217 5.44 31.38 0.89
C PRO A 217 4.52 30.31 1.49
N ILE A 218 4.95 29.65 2.56
CA ILE A 218 4.08 28.75 3.34
C ILE A 218 3.17 29.61 4.22
N SER A 219 1.88 29.30 4.26
CA SER A 219 0.90 29.97 5.09
C SER A 219 -0.19 29.01 5.56
N PRO A 220 -0.49 28.96 6.89
CA PRO A 220 0.21 29.66 7.96
C PRO A 220 1.64 29.14 8.12
N GLU A 221 2.54 30.01 8.59
CA GLU A 221 3.96 29.71 8.78
C GLU A 221 4.13 28.60 9.84
N ASP A 222 3.57 28.79 11.03
CA ASP A 222 3.61 27.84 12.11
C ASP A 222 2.43 26.88 12.08
N ASN A 223 2.62 25.73 11.48
CA ASN A 223 1.67 24.63 11.56
C ASN A 223 1.95 23.77 12.80
N ALA A 224 1.21 24.04 13.86
CA ALA A 224 1.28 23.24 15.07
C ALA A 224 0.98 21.75 14.80
N ARG A 225 1.78 20.84 15.35
CA ARG A 225 1.54 19.40 15.27
C ARG A 225 0.34 19.03 16.13
N LYS A 226 -0.71 18.56 15.48
CA LYS A 226 -1.96 18.17 16.13
C LYS A 226 -2.14 16.65 16.11
N LEU A 227 -2.79 16.16 17.15
CA LEU A 227 -3.26 14.79 17.21
C LEU A 227 -4.78 14.76 17.06
N ASN A 228 -5.25 14.30 15.91
CA ASN A 228 -6.65 14.09 15.63
C ASN A 228 -7.00 12.65 15.96
N VAL A 229 -7.94 12.45 16.88
CA VAL A 229 -8.43 11.12 17.24
C VAL A 229 -9.89 11.02 16.84
N THR A 230 -10.18 10.08 15.95
CA THR A 230 -11.53 9.73 15.51
C THR A 230 -11.98 8.47 16.24
N ILE A 231 -13.22 8.43 16.65
CA ILE A 231 -13.85 7.28 17.31
C ILE A 231 -14.76 6.57 16.31
N ASP A 232 -14.51 5.30 16.09
CA ASP A 232 -15.38 4.39 15.32
C ASP A 232 -16.03 3.40 16.30
N GLY A 233 -17.33 3.49 16.50
CA GLY A 233 -18.09 2.76 17.50
C GLY A 233 -18.29 3.55 18.80
N ASN A 234 -18.54 2.86 19.93
CA ASN A 234 -18.86 3.49 21.20
C ASN A 234 -17.73 3.34 22.22
N GLY A 235 -17.09 4.44 22.53
CA GLY A 235 -15.99 4.54 23.48
C GLY A 235 -15.38 5.93 23.49
N THR A 236 -14.31 6.11 24.22
CA THR A 236 -13.52 7.33 24.25
C THR A 236 -12.03 6.99 24.24
N VAL A 237 -11.19 7.98 24.00
CA VAL A 237 -9.73 7.84 24.08
C VAL A 237 -9.19 8.92 25.01
N GLN A 238 -8.50 8.49 26.06
CA GLN A 238 -7.74 9.41 26.93
C GLN A 238 -6.36 9.64 26.30
N ARG A 239 -5.88 10.87 26.38
CA ARG A 239 -4.56 11.31 25.90
C ARG A 239 -3.71 11.77 27.08
N SER A 240 -2.44 11.37 27.10
CA SER A 240 -1.49 11.84 28.10
C SER A 240 -0.10 12.06 27.48
N PRO A 241 0.40 13.31 27.41
CA PRO A 241 -0.29 14.56 27.77
C PRO A 241 -1.45 14.88 26.81
N ASP A 242 -2.48 15.56 27.31
CA ASP A 242 -3.58 16.09 26.49
C ASP A 242 -3.33 17.56 26.18
N LYS A 243 -2.93 17.84 24.95
CA LYS A 243 -2.55 19.17 24.47
C LYS A 243 -3.22 19.46 23.13
N GLU A 244 -3.36 20.73 22.81
CA GLU A 244 -3.76 21.16 21.46
C GLU A 244 -2.61 20.96 20.47
N ASN A 245 -1.39 21.24 20.88
CA ASN A 245 -0.19 21.18 20.07
C ASN A 245 0.94 20.43 20.79
N TYR A 246 1.72 19.67 20.05
CA TYR A 246 2.78 18.81 20.58
C TYR A 246 4.15 19.25 20.06
N ALA A 247 5.17 19.11 20.89
CA ALA A 247 6.57 19.32 20.49
C ALA A 247 7.07 18.20 19.55
N CYS A 248 8.18 18.44 18.88
CA CYS A 248 8.84 17.38 18.09
C CYS A 248 9.22 16.20 18.98
N ASP A 249 8.94 15.01 18.47
CA ASP A 249 9.24 13.72 19.10
C ASP A 249 8.62 13.55 20.50
N GLU A 250 7.67 14.41 20.87
CA GLU A 250 6.90 14.24 22.10
C GLU A 250 6.07 12.95 22.00
N VAL A 251 6.13 12.12 23.04
CA VAL A 251 5.40 10.86 23.09
C VAL A 251 4.06 11.09 23.76
N VAL A 252 2.99 10.71 23.08
CA VAL A 252 1.62 10.76 23.61
C VAL A 252 1.15 9.33 23.85
N THR A 253 0.66 9.05 25.05
CA THR A 253 0.02 7.80 25.40
C THR A 253 -1.48 7.91 25.15
N LEU A 254 -2.03 6.98 24.37
CA LEU A 254 -3.45 6.86 24.06
C LEU A 254 -4.03 5.65 24.76
N THR A 255 -5.06 5.87 25.57
CA THR A 255 -5.75 4.81 26.32
C THR A 255 -7.20 4.75 25.87
N PRO A 256 -7.60 3.71 25.10
CA PRO A 256 -8.99 3.51 24.73
C PRO A 256 -9.82 3.12 25.95
N VAL A 257 -10.97 3.73 26.10
CA VAL A 257 -11.95 3.44 27.17
C VAL A 257 -13.26 3.05 26.48
N PRO A 258 -13.56 1.74 26.37
CA PRO A 258 -14.81 1.28 25.78
C PRO A 258 -16.02 1.73 26.61
N ALA A 259 -17.14 2.04 25.94
CA ALA A 259 -18.42 2.19 26.60
C ALA A 259 -18.96 0.82 27.10
N GLU A 260 -19.96 0.83 27.98
CA GLU A 260 -20.59 -0.39 28.47
C GLU A 260 -21.15 -1.24 27.31
N GLY A 261 -20.82 -2.53 27.28
CA GLY A 261 -21.20 -3.47 26.22
C GLY A 261 -20.34 -3.36 24.94
N TYR A 262 -19.24 -2.62 25.00
CA TYR A 262 -18.27 -2.52 23.92
C TYR A 262 -16.88 -2.93 24.40
N ARG A 263 -16.01 -3.32 23.47
CA ARG A 263 -14.60 -3.53 23.71
C ARG A 263 -13.79 -2.74 22.67
N PHE A 264 -12.59 -2.37 23.05
CA PHE A 264 -11.64 -1.83 22.10
C PHE A 264 -11.19 -2.95 21.15
N ASP A 265 -11.21 -2.68 19.86
CA ASP A 265 -10.83 -3.62 18.81
C ASP A 265 -9.43 -3.32 18.27
N SER A 266 -9.24 -2.12 17.73
CA SER A 266 -7.98 -1.79 17.07
C SER A 266 -7.77 -0.29 16.86
N TRP A 267 -6.53 0.05 16.59
CA TRP A 267 -6.09 1.33 16.06
C TRP A 267 -5.92 1.25 14.56
N SER A 268 -6.18 2.35 13.86
CA SER A 268 -5.78 2.57 12.47
C SER A 268 -5.33 4.01 12.22
N GLY A 269 -4.73 4.28 11.04
CA GLY A 269 -4.09 5.55 10.74
C GLY A 269 -2.63 5.59 11.18
N ALA A 270 -2.23 6.61 11.95
CA ALA A 270 -0.85 6.74 12.44
C ALA A 270 -0.45 5.71 13.51
N LEU A 271 -1.41 5.01 14.10
CA LEU A 271 -1.23 3.81 14.93
C LEU A 271 -1.89 2.62 14.24
N THR A 272 -1.37 1.41 14.52
CA THR A 272 -1.95 0.15 14.04
C THR A 272 -1.91 -0.90 15.14
N GLY A 273 -2.74 -1.95 15.01
CA GLY A 273 -2.82 -3.02 16.00
C GLY A 273 -3.79 -2.72 17.13
N ASN A 274 -3.63 -3.39 18.26
CA ASN A 274 -4.58 -3.36 19.37
C ASN A 274 -3.94 -3.09 20.74
N ALA A 275 -2.75 -2.49 20.75
CA ALA A 275 -2.08 -2.10 22.00
C ALA A 275 -2.97 -1.16 22.83
N ASN A 276 -3.09 -1.45 24.13
CA ASN A 276 -3.85 -0.63 25.09
C ASN A 276 -3.13 -0.63 26.46
N PRO A 277 -2.53 0.50 26.89
CA PRO A 277 -2.39 1.77 26.12
C PRO A 277 -1.41 1.65 24.95
N ALA A 278 -1.49 2.59 23.99
CA ALA A 278 -0.57 2.73 22.87
C ALA A 278 0.23 4.03 22.98
N GLN A 279 1.48 4.03 22.52
CA GLN A 279 2.32 5.22 22.45
C GLN A 279 2.45 5.71 21.01
N LEU A 280 2.39 7.02 20.81
CA LEU A 280 2.53 7.69 19.52
C LEU A 280 3.53 8.82 19.62
N THR A 281 4.56 8.82 18.77
CA THR A 281 5.53 9.91 18.68
C THR A 281 5.05 10.98 17.69
N MET A 282 5.04 12.22 18.14
CA MET A 282 4.54 13.39 17.43
C MET A 282 5.62 14.05 16.57
N ASN A 283 6.00 13.45 15.46
CA ASN A 283 6.95 14.02 14.48
C ASN A 283 6.28 14.79 13.34
N ALA A 284 4.95 14.77 13.28
CA ALA A 284 4.07 15.50 12.36
C ALA A 284 2.67 15.55 12.97
N THR A 285 1.72 16.26 12.34
CA THR A 285 0.27 16.07 12.63
C THR A 285 -0.12 14.63 12.34
N LYS A 286 -0.85 14.03 13.26
CA LYS A 286 -1.23 12.61 13.21
C LYS A 286 -2.74 12.44 13.27
N ASP A 287 -3.26 11.56 12.42
CA ASP A 287 -4.65 11.11 12.44
C ASP A 287 -4.69 9.66 12.92
N VAL A 288 -5.47 9.39 13.94
CA VAL A 288 -5.64 8.07 14.56
C VAL A 288 -7.11 7.76 14.66
N VAL A 289 -7.49 6.54 14.36
CA VAL A 289 -8.84 6.03 14.57
C VAL A 289 -8.81 4.93 15.63
N ALA A 290 -9.62 5.08 16.67
CA ALA A 290 -9.87 4.07 17.68
C ALA A 290 -11.18 3.36 17.36
N ARG A 291 -11.12 2.06 17.09
CA ARG A 291 -12.27 1.25 16.78
C ARG A 291 -12.76 0.50 18.01
N PHE A 292 -14.06 0.66 18.30
CA PHE A 292 -14.77 -0.05 19.36
C PHE A 292 -15.88 -0.91 18.75
N VAL A 293 -15.95 -2.18 19.11
CA VAL A 293 -16.97 -3.10 18.61
C VAL A 293 -17.85 -3.58 19.77
N SER A 294 -19.10 -3.89 19.45
CA SER A 294 -20.02 -4.41 20.46
C SER A 294 -19.51 -5.72 21.03
N ASP A 295 -19.54 -5.86 22.34
CA ASP A 295 -19.23 -7.09 23.09
C ASP A 295 -20.48 -7.93 23.37
N ALA A 296 -21.62 -7.48 22.83
CA ALA A 296 -22.89 -8.18 22.96
C ALA A 296 -22.81 -9.57 22.32
N GLN A 297 -23.32 -10.56 23.04
CA GLN A 297 -23.40 -11.93 22.58
C GLN A 297 -24.86 -12.25 22.25
N TYR A 298 -25.07 -12.87 21.11
CA TYR A 298 -26.39 -13.25 20.63
C TYR A 298 -26.51 -14.75 20.44
N THR A 299 -27.73 -15.27 20.57
CA THR A 299 -28.06 -16.67 20.35
C THR A 299 -28.61 -16.87 18.93
N LEU A 300 -28.22 -17.98 18.30
CA LEU A 300 -28.83 -18.48 17.07
C LEU A 300 -29.54 -19.80 17.35
N THR A 301 -30.87 -19.74 17.44
CA THR A 301 -31.72 -20.93 17.56
C THR A 301 -31.98 -21.49 16.15
N LEU A 302 -31.53 -22.72 15.93
CA LEU A 302 -31.66 -23.40 14.64
C LEU A 302 -32.50 -24.68 14.83
N SER A 303 -33.55 -24.85 14.03
CA SER A 303 -34.42 -26.01 14.06
C SER A 303 -34.82 -26.46 12.64
N ALA A 304 -35.23 -27.72 12.53
CA ALA A 304 -35.79 -28.30 11.31
C ALA A 304 -37.30 -28.48 11.44
N SER A 305 -38.02 -28.21 10.38
CA SER A 305 -39.45 -28.51 10.25
C SER A 305 -39.63 -29.45 9.01
N GLY A 306 -40.15 -30.65 9.26
CA GLY A 306 -40.23 -31.70 8.26
C GLY A 306 -39.02 -32.64 8.21
N PRO A 307 -39.01 -33.59 7.22
CA PRO A 307 -37.99 -34.62 7.16
C PRO A 307 -36.66 -34.14 6.59
N GLY A 308 -35.78 -33.66 7.45
CA GLY A 308 -34.45 -33.19 7.12
C GLY A 308 -33.65 -32.81 8.38
N THR A 309 -32.40 -32.48 8.18
CA THR A 309 -31.49 -32.00 9.24
C THR A 309 -30.89 -30.64 8.88
N VAL A 310 -30.59 -29.87 9.91
CA VAL A 310 -29.97 -28.54 9.75
C VAL A 310 -28.72 -28.47 10.62
N THR A 311 -27.70 -27.83 10.08
CA THR A 311 -26.43 -27.60 10.79
C THR A 311 -26.01 -26.14 10.67
N LYS A 312 -25.18 -25.68 11.60
CA LYS A 312 -24.58 -24.33 11.60
C LYS A 312 -23.09 -24.41 11.81
N SER A 313 -22.34 -23.55 11.14
CA SER A 313 -20.89 -23.45 11.26
C SER A 313 -20.49 -21.97 11.28
N PRO A 314 -19.71 -21.52 12.32
CA PRO A 314 -19.24 -22.29 13.45
C PRO A 314 -20.37 -22.71 14.40
N LEU A 315 -20.18 -23.86 15.09
CA LEU A 315 -21.12 -24.34 16.11
C LEU A 315 -20.77 -23.72 17.46
N LYS A 316 -21.53 -22.73 17.89
CA LYS A 316 -21.36 -22.02 19.16
C LYS A 316 -22.71 -21.88 19.89
N ASN A 317 -22.66 -21.62 21.21
CA ASN A 317 -23.84 -21.27 22.00
C ASN A 317 -24.26 -19.82 21.80
N THR A 318 -23.25 -18.94 21.69
CA THR A 318 -23.42 -17.52 21.43
C THR A 318 -22.44 -17.03 20.35
N TYR A 319 -22.79 -15.94 19.70
CA TYR A 319 -22.05 -15.30 18.63
C TYR A 319 -21.88 -13.82 18.91
N ALA A 320 -20.73 -13.26 18.59
CA ALA A 320 -20.51 -11.82 18.68
C ALA A 320 -21.33 -11.04 17.64
N ALA A 321 -21.57 -9.77 17.90
CA ALA A 321 -22.18 -8.87 16.92
C ALA A 321 -21.35 -8.84 15.64
N GLY A 322 -22.00 -9.00 14.48
CA GLY A 322 -21.36 -9.03 13.16
C GLY A 322 -20.78 -10.38 12.76
N GLU A 323 -20.83 -11.41 13.63
CA GLU A 323 -20.29 -12.74 13.31
C GLU A 323 -21.15 -13.42 12.24
N GLN A 324 -20.47 -14.03 11.25
CA GLN A 324 -21.13 -14.77 10.17
C GLN A 324 -21.26 -16.24 10.52
N VAL A 325 -22.45 -16.81 10.26
CA VAL A 325 -22.76 -18.22 10.47
C VAL A 325 -23.35 -18.80 9.20
N THR A 326 -22.77 -19.90 8.73
CA THR A 326 -23.27 -20.65 7.58
C THR A 326 -24.23 -21.74 8.05
N LEU A 327 -25.43 -21.77 7.47
CA LEU A 327 -26.49 -22.75 7.74
C LEU A 327 -26.58 -23.71 6.55
N THR A 328 -26.63 -25.01 6.85
CA THR A 328 -26.76 -26.03 5.83
C THR A 328 -27.98 -26.90 6.12
N ALA A 329 -28.88 -27.01 5.15
CA ALA A 329 -30.04 -27.89 5.21
C ALA A 329 -29.78 -29.15 4.38
N THR A 330 -29.98 -30.31 4.96
CA THR A 330 -29.83 -31.61 4.33
C THR A 330 -31.15 -32.36 4.38
N PRO A 331 -31.89 -32.53 3.25
CA PRO A 331 -33.13 -33.30 3.21
C PRO A 331 -32.89 -34.77 3.48
N ASN A 332 -33.80 -35.42 4.15
CA ASN A 332 -33.86 -36.89 4.23
C ASN A 332 -34.26 -37.47 2.87
N LEU A 333 -34.01 -38.77 2.72
CA LEU A 333 -34.40 -39.50 1.53
C LEU A 333 -35.90 -39.34 1.25
N GLY A 334 -36.26 -38.97 0.02
CA GLY A 334 -37.65 -38.73 -0.40
C GLY A 334 -38.17 -37.35 -0.05
N SER A 335 -37.30 -36.44 0.43
CA SER A 335 -37.65 -35.07 0.80
C SER A 335 -36.85 -34.08 -0.02
N ALA A 336 -37.28 -32.84 0.00
CA ALA A 336 -36.54 -31.71 -0.56
C ALA A 336 -36.54 -30.55 0.43
N PHE A 337 -35.46 -29.79 0.44
CA PHE A 337 -35.40 -28.50 1.15
C PHE A 337 -36.33 -27.51 0.41
N VAL A 338 -37.13 -26.78 1.20
CA VAL A 338 -38.08 -25.79 0.66
C VAL A 338 -37.51 -24.37 0.83
N ASN A 339 -37.23 -23.98 2.07
CA ASN A 339 -36.65 -22.71 2.40
C ASN A 339 -36.17 -22.66 3.86
N TRP A 340 -35.41 -21.65 4.18
CA TRP A 340 -35.22 -21.16 5.55
C TRP A 340 -36.32 -20.15 5.90
N LEU A 341 -36.74 -20.14 7.15
CA LEU A 341 -37.43 -19.00 7.76
C LEU A 341 -36.45 -18.34 8.75
N VAL A 342 -35.91 -17.18 8.36
CA VAL A 342 -35.02 -16.39 9.20
C VAL A 342 -35.86 -15.33 9.89
N ASP A 343 -36.07 -15.47 11.21
CA ASP A 343 -37.00 -14.63 11.99
C ASP A 343 -38.37 -14.47 11.31
N GLY A 344 -38.84 -15.56 10.69
CA GLY A 344 -40.08 -15.64 9.95
C GLY A 344 -40.03 -15.21 8.47
N ALA A 345 -38.91 -14.63 8.00
CA ALA A 345 -38.74 -14.26 6.61
C ALA A 345 -38.18 -15.43 5.78
N PRO A 346 -38.80 -15.77 4.60
CA PRO A 346 -38.37 -16.91 3.79
C PRO A 346 -37.10 -16.61 2.98
N ASN A 347 -36.19 -17.61 2.89
CA ASN A 347 -34.99 -17.58 2.07
C ASN A 347 -34.73 -18.99 1.48
N ALA A 348 -34.57 -19.10 0.16
CA ALA A 348 -34.42 -20.36 -0.53
C ALA A 348 -32.95 -20.77 -0.79
N ILE A 349 -31.98 -19.95 -0.40
CA ILE A 349 -30.55 -20.21 -0.63
C ILE A 349 -30.07 -21.26 0.37
N ASN A 350 -29.43 -22.33 -0.12
CA ASN A 350 -28.82 -23.37 0.73
C ASN A 350 -27.46 -23.79 0.12
N PRO A 351 -26.32 -23.68 0.82
CA PRO A 351 -26.20 -23.13 2.18
C PRO A 351 -26.51 -21.63 2.28
N LEU A 352 -26.97 -21.15 3.46
CA LEU A 352 -27.27 -19.78 3.75
C LEU A 352 -26.26 -19.20 4.76
N THR A 353 -25.65 -18.06 4.47
CA THR A 353 -24.85 -17.31 5.44
C THR A 353 -25.67 -16.19 6.04
N VAL A 354 -25.75 -16.14 7.38
CA VAL A 354 -26.42 -15.09 8.14
C VAL A 354 -25.42 -14.30 8.98
N THR A 355 -25.64 -13.01 9.16
CA THR A 355 -24.83 -12.14 10.03
C THR A 355 -25.60 -11.93 11.34
N ILE A 356 -24.98 -12.26 12.47
CA ILE A 356 -25.62 -12.22 13.80
C ILE A 356 -25.47 -10.82 14.41
N ASN A 357 -26.55 -10.04 14.44
CA ASN A 357 -26.60 -8.70 15.05
C ASN A 357 -27.65 -8.61 16.17
N SER A 358 -28.42 -9.66 16.39
CA SER A 358 -29.43 -9.84 17.41
C SER A 358 -29.64 -11.33 17.67
N ASN A 359 -30.41 -11.69 18.72
CA ASN A 359 -30.90 -13.05 18.87
C ASN A 359 -31.73 -13.41 17.62
N MET A 360 -31.45 -14.56 17.04
CA MET A 360 -32.04 -14.98 15.76
C MET A 360 -32.62 -16.39 15.87
N THR A 361 -33.76 -16.59 15.23
CA THR A 361 -34.38 -17.92 15.08
C THR A 361 -34.47 -18.28 13.62
N VAL A 362 -33.93 -19.48 13.28
CA VAL A 362 -33.95 -19.99 11.91
C VAL A 362 -34.56 -21.38 11.88
N VAL A 363 -35.52 -21.57 10.99
CA VAL A 363 -36.17 -22.86 10.76
C VAL A 363 -35.90 -23.29 9.31
N GLY A 364 -35.29 -24.47 9.14
CA GLY A 364 -35.17 -25.10 7.82
C GLY A 364 -36.39 -25.96 7.51
N ASN A 365 -37.14 -25.60 6.49
CA ASN A 365 -38.35 -26.32 6.08
C ASN A 365 -38.06 -27.37 5.02
N PHE A 366 -38.60 -28.54 5.27
CA PHE A 366 -38.51 -29.67 4.34
C PHE A 366 -39.91 -30.21 4.02
N ALA A 367 -40.11 -30.60 2.77
CA ALA A 367 -41.35 -31.23 2.33
C ALA A 367 -41.05 -32.54 1.60
N ALA A 368 -42.07 -33.43 1.48
CA ALA A 368 -41.96 -34.58 0.65
C ALA A 368 -41.66 -34.16 -0.81
N ALA A 369 -40.67 -34.76 -1.40
CA ALA A 369 -40.35 -34.55 -2.81
C ALA A 369 -41.12 -35.55 -3.70
N PRO A 370 -41.51 -35.19 -4.93
CA PRO A 370 -42.12 -36.13 -5.84
C PRO A 370 -41.13 -37.31 -6.14
N ALA A 371 -41.71 -38.49 -6.37
CA ALA A 371 -40.92 -39.63 -6.82
C ALA A 371 -40.28 -39.32 -8.15
N ARG A 372 -39.08 -39.86 -8.37
CA ARG A 372 -38.24 -39.64 -9.55
C ARG A 372 -38.33 -40.87 -10.50
N THR A 373 -38.25 -40.61 -11.79
CA THR A 373 -38.19 -41.64 -12.81
C THR A 373 -36.79 -41.76 -13.40
N LEU A 374 -36.36 -43.00 -13.65
CA LEU A 374 -35.09 -43.29 -14.29
C LEU A 374 -35.35 -44.11 -15.57
N THR A 375 -35.13 -43.48 -16.71
CA THR A 375 -35.14 -44.13 -18.01
C THR A 375 -33.72 -44.56 -18.37
N VAL A 376 -33.53 -45.84 -18.66
CA VAL A 376 -32.22 -46.37 -19.05
C VAL A 376 -32.35 -47.02 -20.41
N THR A 377 -31.52 -46.64 -21.36
CA THR A 377 -31.52 -47.14 -22.74
C THR A 377 -30.16 -47.74 -23.06
N ALA A 378 -30.18 -48.95 -23.63
CA ALA A 378 -28.99 -49.57 -24.19
C ALA A 378 -28.96 -49.31 -25.72
N VAL A 379 -27.83 -48.81 -26.21
CA VAL A 379 -27.55 -48.64 -27.65
C VAL A 379 -26.42 -49.58 -28.04
N GLY A 380 -26.68 -50.44 -29.04
CA GLY A 380 -25.77 -51.53 -29.44
C GLY A 380 -26.08 -52.86 -28.74
N SER A 381 -25.17 -53.82 -28.88
CA SER A 381 -25.38 -55.19 -28.42
C SER A 381 -24.94 -55.36 -26.95
N GLY A 382 -25.81 -55.04 -26.03
CA GLY A 382 -25.62 -55.21 -24.62
C GLY A 382 -26.87 -54.93 -23.81
N THR A 383 -26.82 -55.16 -22.53
CA THR A 383 -27.92 -54.91 -21.57
C THR A 383 -27.44 -54.02 -20.43
N ILE A 384 -28.37 -53.30 -19.80
CA ILE A 384 -28.10 -52.51 -18.61
C ILE A 384 -29.05 -52.98 -17.52
N THR A 385 -28.46 -53.24 -16.34
CA THR A 385 -29.25 -53.56 -15.15
C THR A 385 -29.27 -52.38 -14.19
N LYS A 386 -30.34 -52.25 -13.43
CA LYS A 386 -30.53 -51.25 -12.38
C LYS A 386 -30.58 -51.97 -11.03
N SER A 387 -29.93 -51.41 -10.04
CA SER A 387 -30.05 -51.93 -8.67
C SER A 387 -30.13 -50.74 -7.67
N PRO A 388 -31.24 -50.56 -6.94
CA PRO A 388 -32.50 -51.34 -7.06
C PRO A 388 -33.21 -51.06 -8.39
N ASP A 389 -33.98 -52.02 -8.88
CA ASP A 389 -34.82 -51.85 -10.09
C ASP A 389 -36.28 -51.57 -9.65
N LYS A 390 -36.69 -50.34 -9.81
CA LYS A 390 -37.98 -49.83 -9.37
C LYS A 390 -38.66 -49.01 -10.47
N PRO A 391 -39.99 -48.89 -10.46
CA PRO A 391 -40.68 -47.97 -11.37
C PRO A 391 -40.43 -46.49 -11.06
N THR A 392 -40.21 -46.19 -9.76
CA THR A 392 -39.88 -44.84 -9.27
C THR A 392 -38.93 -44.93 -8.09
N TYR A 393 -38.19 -43.84 -7.87
CA TYR A 393 -37.16 -43.72 -6.83
C TYR A 393 -37.47 -42.51 -5.95
N LEU A 394 -37.06 -42.57 -4.69
CA LEU A 394 -37.14 -41.43 -3.78
C LEU A 394 -36.10 -40.39 -4.17
N ASN A 395 -36.38 -39.12 -3.90
CA ASN A 395 -35.41 -38.06 -4.09
C ASN A 395 -34.18 -38.31 -3.19
N GLY A 396 -32.98 -38.29 -3.79
CA GLY A 396 -31.72 -38.60 -3.12
C GLY A 396 -31.36 -40.08 -3.05
N GLU A 397 -32.22 -40.99 -3.55
CA GLU A 397 -31.94 -42.45 -3.63
C GLU A 397 -30.82 -42.74 -4.62
N GLN A 398 -29.92 -43.64 -4.26
CA GLN A 398 -28.84 -44.08 -5.12
C GLN A 398 -29.26 -45.30 -5.94
N VAL A 399 -28.90 -45.29 -7.22
CA VAL A 399 -29.14 -46.40 -8.15
C VAL A 399 -27.81 -46.75 -8.82
N THR A 400 -27.49 -48.05 -8.81
CA THR A 400 -26.31 -48.55 -9.50
C THR A 400 -26.75 -49.09 -10.90
N LEU A 401 -26.12 -48.58 -11.92
CA LEU A 401 -26.28 -49.06 -13.31
C LEU A 401 -25.08 -49.93 -13.69
N THR A 402 -25.34 -51.13 -14.19
CA THR A 402 -24.29 -52.01 -14.68
C THR A 402 -24.52 -52.30 -16.16
N ALA A 403 -23.56 -51.89 -16.97
CA ALA A 403 -23.55 -52.22 -18.41
C ALA A 403 -22.90 -53.57 -18.63
N ILE A 404 -23.62 -54.46 -19.31
CA ILE A 404 -23.23 -55.86 -19.60
C ILE A 404 -23.16 -56.02 -21.11
N PRO A 405 -21.97 -56.04 -21.73
CA PRO A 405 -21.83 -56.37 -23.16
C PRO A 405 -22.36 -57.77 -23.47
N SER A 406 -22.90 -57.94 -24.64
CA SER A 406 -23.34 -59.31 -25.13
C SER A 406 -22.14 -60.26 -25.06
N PRO A 407 -22.41 -61.54 -24.67
CA PRO A 407 -21.36 -62.56 -24.60
C PRO A 407 -20.74 -62.83 -25.95
N GLY A 408 -19.46 -63.23 -25.99
CA GLY A 408 -18.72 -63.58 -27.21
C GLY A 408 -17.50 -62.68 -27.49
N GLY A 409 -17.21 -61.69 -26.64
CA GLY A 409 -16.00 -60.91 -26.76
C GLY A 409 -15.94 -59.83 -27.85
N SER A 410 -16.99 -59.84 -28.73
CA SER A 410 -17.02 -58.93 -29.88
C SER A 410 -17.60 -57.56 -29.61
N VAL A 411 -18.07 -57.35 -28.41
CA VAL A 411 -18.73 -56.07 -27.97
C VAL A 411 -18.06 -55.52 -26.71
N SER A 412 -17.83 -54.25 -26.68
CA SER A 412 -17.32 -53.54 -25.49
C SER A 412 -18.28 -52.42 -25.09
N PHE A 413 -18.31 -52.12 -23.81
CA PHE A 413 -19.00 -50.94 -23.30
C PHE A 413 -18.16 -49.68 -23.58
N ALA A 414 -18.76 -48.71 -24.26
CA ALA A 414 -18.08 -47.48 -24.67
C ALA A 414 -18.26 -46.37 -23.66
N GLY A 415 -19.38 -46.31 -22.93
CA GLY A 415 -19.63 -45.29 -21.93
C GLY A 415 -21.11 -44.93 -21.78
N TRP A 416 -21.34 -44.08 -20.77
CA TRP A 416 -22.65 -43.53 -20.42
C TRP A 416 -22.84 -42.15 -21.04
N SER A 417 -24.07 -41.81 -21.39
CA SER A 417 -24.48 -40.48 -21.83
C SER A 417 -24.40 -39.44 -20.69
N ALA A 418 -24.70 -38.17 -20.99
CA ALA A 418 -24.80 -37.06 -20.01
C ALA A 418 -23.53 -36.79 -19.20
N GLY A 419 -22.35 -37.11 -19.74
CA GLY A 419 -21.06 -36.80 -19.10
C GLY A 419 -20.64 -37.75 -17.97
N TYR A 420 -21.34 -38.88 -17.79
CA TYR A 420 -21.00 -39.86 -16.74
C TYR A 420 -19.77 -40.73 -17.06
N GLY A 421 -19.18 -40.56 -18.24
CA GLY A 421 -17.96 -41.28 -18.63
C GLY A 421 -18.19 -42.78 -18.89
N ASN A 422 -17.16 -43.60 -18.62
CA ASN A 422 -17.15 -45.05 -18.91
C ASN A 422 -16.99 -45.93 -17.66
N THR A 423 -17.06 -45.34 -16.46
CA THR A 423 -16.99 -46.11 -15.23
C THR A 423 -18.18 -47.08 -15.12
N ASN A 424 -17.90 -48.37 -14.97
CA ASN A 424 -18.92 -49.43 -14.90
C ASN A 424 -18.58 -50.37 -13.73
N PRO A 425 -19.44 -50.53 -12.72
CA PRO A 425 -20.80 -49.95 -12.58
C PRO A 425 -20.79 -48.45 -12.32
N LEU A 426 -21.86 -47.75 -12.75
CA LEU A 426 -22.12 -46.33 -12.46
C LEU A 426 -23.12 -46.18 -11.33
N VAL A 427 -22.76 -45.40 -10.30
CA VAL A 427 -23.69 -45.05 -9.21
C VAL A 427 -24.22 -43.65 -9.48
N ILE A 428 -25.52 -43.47 -9.51
CA ILE A 428 -26.19 -42.18 -9.69
C ILE A 428 -27.12 -41.89 -8.52
N THR A 429 -27.28 -40.59 -8.21
CA THR A 429 -28.24 -40.10 -7.20
C THR A 429 -29.48 -39.55 -7.93
N MET A 430 -30.67 -39.97 -7.50
CA MET A 430 -31.96 -39.57 -8.08
C MET A 430 -32.44 -38.22 -7.49
N ASP A 431 -31.82 -37.13 -7.87
CA ASP A 431 -32.17 -35.74 -7.51
C ASP A 431 -33.15 -35.09 -8.49
N ALA A 432 -33.30 -35.67 -9.66
CA ALA A 432 -34.25 -35.30 -10.71
C ALA A 432 -34.65 -36.55 -11.50
N ASP A 433 -35.64 -36.43 -12.40
CA ASP A 433 -35.89 -37.45 -13.44
C ASP A 433 -34.65 -37.53 -14.33
N LYS A 434 -34.20 -38.76 -14.60
CA LYS A 434 -32.97 -38.99 -15.37
C LYS A 434 -33.22 -39.93 -16.55
N SER A 435 -32.56 -39.63 -17.67
CA SER A 435 -32.49 -40.51 -18.84
C SER A 435 -31.02 -40.75 -19.15
N ILE A 436 -30.59 -42.01 -19.08
CA ILE A 436 -29.18 -42.39 -19.22
C ILE A 436 -29.09 -43.47 -20.31
N THR A 437 -28.22 -43.25 -21.27
CA THR A 437 -27.93 -44.20 -22.33
C THR A 437 -26.55 -44.81 -22.11
N GLY A 438 -26.48 -46.13 -22.14
CA GLY A 438 -25.22 -46.86 -22.22
C GLY A 438 -24.97 -47.34 -23.64
N THR A 439 -23.80 -47.01 -24.16
CA THR A 439 -23.43 -47.34 -25.55
C THR A 439 -22.49 -48.53 -25.59
N PHE A 440 -22.79 -49.48 -26.43
CA PHE A 440 -21.99 -50.68 -26.70
C PHE A 440 -21.53 -50.65 -28.14
N LEU A 441 -20.25 -50.88 -28.37
CA LEU A 441 -19.64 -50.87 -29.69
C LEU A 441 -19.15 -52.27 -30.06
N ASN A 442 -19.36 -52.65 -31.32
CA ASN A 442 -18.80 -53.89 -31.85
C ASN A 442 -17.29 -53.71 -32.08
N ASN A 443 -16.51 -54.62 -31.52
CA ASN A 443 -15.06 -54.68 -31.76
C ASN A 443 -14.83 -55.48 -33.05
N ILE A 444 -14.75 -54.81 -34.19
CA ILE A 444 -14.53 -55.40 -35.51
C ILE A 444 -13.16 -55.03 -36.03
N TYR A 445 -12.53 -55.99 -36.72
CA TYR A 445 -11.22 -55.88 -37.30
C TYR A 445 -11.24 -56.22 -38.76
N THR A 446 -10.41 -55.63 -39.60
CA THR A 446 -10.18 -55.99 -40.98
C THR A 446 -8.96 -56.88 -41.11
N LEU A 447 -9.01 -57.88 -41.91
CA LEU A 447 -7.87 -58.74 -42.25
C LEU A 447 -7.38 -58.37 -43.65
N THR A 448 -6.12 -57.99 -43.76
CA THR A 448 -5.44 -57.74 -45.03
C THR A 448 -4.38 -58.82 -45.24
N THR A 449 -4.40 -59.50 -46.38
CA THR A 449 -3.40 -60.50 -46.76
C THR A 449 -2.56 -59.98 -47.93
N GLN A 450 -1.25 -60.20 -47.88
CA GLN A 450 -0.32 -59.90 -48.98
C GLN A 450 0.48 -61.13 -49.36
N VAL A 451 0.72 -61.31 -50.65
CA VAL A 451 1.59 -62.37 -51.20
C VAL A 451 2.87 -61.77 -51.70
N ASN A 452 3.97 -62.38 -51.30
CA ASN A 452 5.33 -61.92 -51.69
C ASN A 452 6.14 -63.13 -52.21
N PRO A 453 6.69 -63.11 -53.44
CA PRO A 453 6.61 -62.03 -54.43
C PRO A 453 5.20 -61.81 -54.98
N SER A 454 4.88 -60.59 -55.40
CA SER A 454 3.55 -60.29 -56.02
C SER A 454 3.33 -61.12 -57.25
N GLY A 455 2.12 -61.74 -57.33
CA GLY A 455 1.75 -62.57 -58.47
C GLY A 455 2.15 -64.08 -58.40
N SER A 456 2.78 -64.52 -57.29
CA SER A 456 3.17 -65.95 -57.11
C SER A 456 2.06 -66.87 -56.55
N GLY A 457 0.87 -66.33 -56.35
CA GLY A 457 -0.26 -67.06 -55.78
C GLY A 457 -1.29 -66.12 -55.19
N SER A 458 -2.18 -66.65 -54.38
CA SER A 458 -3.23 -65.93 -53.61
C SER A 458 -3.39 -66.56 -52.24
N VAL A 459 -4.04 -65.77 -51.29
CA VAL A 459 -4.42 -66.30 -49.98
C VAL A 459 -5.91 -66.16 -49.81
N SER A 460 -6.56 -67.29 -49.56
CA SER A 460 -7.99 -67.32 -49.23
C SER A 460 -8.15 -67.28 -47.68
N ALA A 461 -9.16 -66.59 -47.24
CA ALA A 461 -9.55 -66.52 -45.80
C ALA A 461 -10.89 -67.32 -45.66
N GLY A 462 -10.96 -68.20 -44.71
CA GLY A 462 -12.13 -68.93 -44.33
C GLY A 462 -12.55 -68.69 -42.87
N PRO A 463 -13.71 -68.12 -42.60
CA PRO A 463 -14.71 -67.58 -43.54
C PRO A 463 -14.25 -66.28 -44.21
N ALA A 464 -14.56 -66.01 -45.44
CA ALA A 464 -14.24 -64.77 -46.15
C ALA A 464 -15.28 -63.68 -45.76
N LYS A 465 -14.81 -62.65 -45.06
CA LYS A 465 -15.66 -61.55 -44.61
C LYS A 465 -14.92 -60.19 -44.78
N ALA A 466 -15.72 -59.15 -44.95
CA ALA A 466 -15.15 -57.78 -45.01
C ALA A 466 -14.58 -57.28 -43.62
N ALA A 467 -15.12 -57.87 -42.55
CA ALA A 467 -14.66 -57.63 -41.19
C ALA A 467 -14.95 -58.79 -40.27
N TYR A 468 -14.17 -59.00 -39.25
CA TYR A 468 -14.20 -60.03 -38.24
C TYR A 468 -14.43 -59.47 -36.86
N TYR A 469 -15.15 -60.22 -36.03
CA TYR A 469 -15.34 -59.88 -34.65
C TYR A 469 -14.08 -60.23 -33.80
N GLN A 470 -13.86 -59.54 -32.71
CA GLN A 470 -12.80 -59.94 -31.79
C GLN A 470 -12.93 -61.37 -31.32
N GLY A 471 -11.84 -62.13 -31.39
CA GLY A 471 -11.81 -63.57 -31.03
C GLY A 471 -12.31 -64.52 -32.13
N GLU A 472 -12.74 -64.06 -33.29
CA GLU A 472 -13.10 -64.89 -34.41
C GLU A 472 -11.85 -65.50 -35.02
N ILE A 473 -11.90 -66.80 -35.24
CA ILE A 473 -10.80 -67.56 -35.87
C ILE A 473 -10.96 -67.53 -37.38
N VAL A 474 -9.94 -67.06 -38.06
CA VAL A 474 -9.88 -67.07 -39.55
C VAL A 474 -8.76 -68.01 -39.99
N THR A 475 -9.12 -69.01 -40.81
CA THR A 475 -8.13 -69.91 -41.41
C THR A 475 -7.66 -69.32 -42.75
N LEU A 476 -6.34 -69.14 -42.87
CA LEU A 476 -5.69 -68.66 -44.08
C LEU A 476 -5.12 -69.86 -44.87
N THR A 477 -5.52 -69.98 -46.10
CA THR A 477 -5.04 -71.05 -47.00
C THR A 477 -4.31 -70.41 -48.17
N PRO A 478 -2.98 -70.65 -48.30
CA PRO A 478 -2.24 -70.25 -49.49
C PRO A 478 -2.66 -71.06 -50.71
N LEU A 479 -2.80 -70.37 -51.82
CA LEU A 479 -3.11 -70.93 -53.11
C LEU A 479 -1.98 -70.50 -54.08
N PRO A 480 -1.12 -71.53 -54.54
CA PRO A 480 0.00 -71.23 -55.44
C PRO A 480 -0.43 -70.72 -56.78
#